data_887e891070cfb8aa6d5e3b1d830e537f
#
_entry.id   887e891070cfb8aa6d5e3b1d830e537f
#
_cell.length_a   1.000
_cell.length_b   1.000
_cell.length_c   1.000
_cell.angle_alpha   90.00
_cell.angle_beta   90.00
_cell.angle_gamma   90.00
#
_symmetry.space_group_name_H-M   'P 1'
#
loop_
_entity.id
_entity.type
_entity.pdbx_description
1 polymer ?
#
loop_
_entity_poly.entity_id
_entity_poly.type
_entity_poly.pdbx_seq_one_letter_code
_entity_poly.pdbx_strand_id
1 'polypeptide(L)'
;MVSIHICAEWCHLFLNGAVYDVPKAICFGDDKAAARILATEDVAEIKALGRLVSGYDESLWNGVRQIVVYEGLLAKFSQNSGLSEQLKGTGQAFLAECAVKDRIWGIGLSMHDPNRLDRAKWQGQNLLGYALMMVRERL
;
A
#
# COMPACT_ATOMS: atom_id res chain seq x y z
N MET A 1 -20.84 16.51 -3.14
CA MET A 1 -19.78 16.42 -2.11
C MET A 1 -19.16 15.02 -2.23
N VAL A 2 -17.88 14.94 -2.51
CA VAL A 2 -17.18 13.66 -2.57
C VAL A 2 -16.95 13.17 -1.14
N SER A 3 -17.50 12.03 -0.79
CA SER A 3 -17.24 11.40 0.51
C SER A 3 -15.80 10.87 0.52
N ILE A 4 -14.97 11.33 1.45
CA ILE A 4 -13.62 10.83 1.63
C ILE A 4 -13.65 9.82 2.79
N HIS A 5 -13.34 8.57 2.47
CA HIS A 5 -13.16 7.52 3.46
C HIS A 5 -11.69 7.43 3.85
N ILE A 6 -11.38 7.67 5.12
CA ILE A 6 -10.01 7.77 5.60
C ILE A 6 -9.61 6.44 6.21
N CYS A 7 -8.54 5.86 5.68
CA CYS A 7 -8.06 4.52 6.02
C CYS A 7 -6.70 4.58 6.72
N ALA A 8 -6.65 5.01 8.00
CA ALA A 8 -5.40 4.94 8.78
C ALA A 8 -5.08 3.52 9.27
N GLU A 9 -6.10 2.67 9.40
CA GLU A 9 -5.92 1.28 9.87
C GLU A 9 -5.59 0.30 8.75
N TRP A 10 -5.83 0.68 7.49
CA TRP A 10 -5.70 -0.21 6.35
C TRP A 10 -4.23 -0.45 5.97
N CYS A 11 -3.35 0.52 6.23
CA CYS A 11 -1.93 0.37 5.99
C CYS A 11 -1.32 -0.80 6.80
N HIS A 12 -1.73 -0.97 8.05
CA HIS A 12 -1.27 -2.09 8.88
C HIS A 12 -1.86 -3.44 8.48
N LEU A 13 -3.10 -3.45 7.99
CA LEU A 13 -3.78 -4.67 7.56
C LEU A 13 -3.39 -5.09 6.14
N PHE A 14 -3.03 -4.15 5.27
CA PHE A 14 -2.88 -4.41 3.83
C PHE A 14 -1.45 -4.39 3.33
N LEU A 15 -0.59 -3.62 3.96
CA LEU A 15 0.85 -3.67 3.73
C LEU A 15 1.53 -4.50 4.81
N ASN A 16 1.07 -5.74 5.06
CA ASN A 16 2.02 -6.72 5.54
C ASN A 16 3.16 -6.64 4.53
N GLY A 17 4.37 -6.30 4.98
CA GLY A 17 5.51 -6.01 4.11
C GLY A 17 5.75 -7.03 3.00
N ALA A 18 5.19 -8.24 3.15
CA ALA A 18 5.20 -9.27 2.13
C ALA A 18 4.57 -8.82 0.79
N VAL A 19 3.51 -8.01 0.80
CA VAL A 19 2.87 -7.52 -0.45
C VAL A 19 3.75 -6.52 -1.20
N TYR A 20 4.64 -5.83 -0.50
CA TYR A 20 5.52 -4.81 -1.07
C TYR A 20 6.97 -5.29 -1.21
N ASP A 21 7.51 -5.88 -0.16
CA ASP A 21 8.93 -6.19 -0.06
C ASP A 21 9.31 -7.52 -0.72
N VAL A 22 8.41 -8.51 -0.80
CA VAL A 22 8.66 -9.75 -1.57
C VAL A 22 8.74 -9.46 -3.07
N PRO A 23 7.76 -8.77 -3.70
CA PRO A 23 7.88 -8.41 -5.10
C PRO A 23 9.08 -7.51 -5.40
N LYS A 24 9.46 -6.63 -4.47
CA LYS A 24 10.67 -5.82 -4.58
C LYS A 24 11.91 -6.69 -4.65
N ALA A 25 12.06 -7.65 -3.73
CA ALA A 25 13.18 -8.58 -3.73
C ALA A 25 13.23 -9.41 -5.03
N ILE A 26 12.09 -9.92 -5.49
CA ILE A 26 11.99 -10.68 -6.75
C ILE A 26 12.36 -9.80 -7.95
N CYS A 27 11.89 -8.56 -7.99
CA CYS A 27 12.19 -7.59 -9.07
C CYS A 27 13.69 -7.40 -9.26
N PHE A 28 14.45 -7.40 -8.17
CA PHE A 28 15.91 -7.23 -8.20
C PHE A 28 16.70 -8.54 -8.14
N GLY A 29 16.03 -9.69 -8.26
CA GLY A 29 16.67 -11.01 -8.27
C GLY A 29 17.25 -11.45 -6.93
N ASP A 30 16.81 -10.85 -5.81
CA ASP A 30 17.23 -11.24 -4.46
C ASP A 30 16.28 -12.29 -3.88
N ASP A 31 16.41 -13.52 -4.38
CA ASP A 31 15.58 -14.66 -3.95
C ASP A 31 15.78 -15.02 -2.47
N LYS A 32 16.96 -14.76 -1.92
CA LYS A 32 17.26 -15.00 -0.50
C LYS A 32 16.48 -14.03 0.40
N ALA A 33 16.45 -12.75 0.03
CA ALA A 33 15.64 -11.75 0.74
C ALA A 33 14.16 -12.09 0.65
N ALA A 34 13.66 -12.46 -0.52
CA ALA A 34 12.27 -12.88 -0.71
C ALA A 34 11.91 -14.07 0.19
N ALA A 35 12.74 -15.11 0.23
CA ALA A 35 12.52 -16.28 1.07
C ALA A 35 12.51 -15.94 2.56
N ARG A 36 13.42 -15.07 3.02
CA ARG A 36 13.47 -14.62 4.42
C ARG A 36 12.25 -13.81 4.81
N ILE A 37 11.78 -12.92 3.93
CA ILE A 37 10.56 -12.12 4.16
C ILE A 37 9.35 -13.03 4.28
N LEU A 38 9.22 -14.05 3.43
CA LEU A 38 8.13 -15.02 3.48
C LEU A 38 8.17 -15.93 4.72
N ALA A 39 9.33 -16.08 5.35
CA ALA A 39 9.53 -16.94 6.51
C ALA A 39 9.19 -16.26 7.85
N THR A 40 8.91 -14.97 7.88
CA THR A 40 8.60 -14.20 9.09
C THR A 40 7.25 -13.50 9.01
N GLU A 41 6.57 -13.40 10.15
CA GLU A 41 5.34 -12.61 10.32
C GLU A 41 5.62 -11.26 11.02
N ASP A 42 6.85 -11.03 11.47
CA ASP A 42 7.24 -9.79 12.12
C ASP A 42 7.37 -8.66 11.10
N VAL A 43 6.43 -7.70 11.16
CA VAL A 43 6.37 -6.55 10.25
C VAL A 43 7.65 -5.70 10.30
N ALA A 44 8.25 -5.54 11.47
CA ALA A 44 9.49 -4.78 11.62
C ALA A 44 10.67 -5.47 10.93
N GLU A 45 10.75 -6.80 11.07
CA GLU A 45 11.76 -7.62 10.39
C GLU A 45 11.56 -7.60 8.86
N ILE A 46 10.32 -7.74 8.40
CA ILE A 46 9.99 -7.65 6.96
C ILE A 46 10.47 -6.31 6.38
N LYS A 47 10.17 -5.20 7.03
CA LYS A 47 10.61 -3.86 6.59
C LYS A 47 12.13 -3.71 6.60
N ALA A 48 12.80 -4.27 7.60
CA ALA A 48 14.26 -4.26 7.67
C ALA A 48 14.89 -5.04 6.51
N LEU A 49 14.37 -6.24 6.23
CA LEU A 49 14.81 -7.06 5.10
C LEU A 49 14.54 -6.38 3.75
N GLY A 50 13.39 -5.73 3.59
CA GLY A 50 13.03 -4.99 2.39
C GLY A 50 13.99 -3.82 2.09
N ARG A 51 14.54 -3.19 3.13
CA ARG A 51 15.57 -2.14 2.97
C ARG A 51 16.94 -2.67 2.57
N LEU A 52 17.21 -3.96 2.81
CA LEU A 52 18.49 -4.60 2.54
C LEU A 52 18.50 -5.40 1.23
N VAL A 53 17.47 -5.30 0.41
CA VAL A 53 17.39 -5.99 -0.89
C VAL A 53 18.59 -5.60 -1.75
N SER A 54 19.36 -6.60 -2.20
CA SER A 54 20.51 -6.41 -3.07
C SER A 54 20.10 -6.07 -4.51
N GLY A 55 20.95 -5.34 -5.20
CA GLY A 55 20.71 -4.94 -6.59
C GLY A 55 19.63 -3.88 -6.75
N TYR A 56 19.22 -3.20 -5.69
CA TYR A 56 18.18 -2.19 -5.73
C TYR A 56 18.52 -1.03 -6.67
N ASP A 57 17.59 -0.71 -7.56
CA ASP A 57 17.63 0.46 -8.44
C ASP A 57 16.36 1.29 -8.21
N GLU A 58 16.54 2.52 -7.73
CA GLU A 58 15.42 3.38 -7.37
C GLU A 58 14.57 3.80 -8.58
N SER A 59 15.19 4.07 -9.71
CA SER A 59 14.47 4.46 -10.92
C SER A 59 13.60 3.34 -11.44
N LEU A 60 14.13 2.12 -11.47
CA LEU A 60 13.37 0.94 -11.87
C LEU A 60 12.21 0.69 -10.90
N TRP A 61 12.49 0.71 -9.59
CA TRP A 61 11.45 0.48 -8.59
C TRP A 61 10.35 1.53 -8.65
N ASN A 62 10.69 2.80 -8.80
CA ASN A 62 9.72 3.90 -8.96
C ASN A 62 8.84 3.71 -10.20
N GLY A 63 9.35 3.08 -11.25
CA GLY A 63 8.61 2.80 -12.47
C GLY A 63 7.59 1.65 -12.32
N VAL A 64 7.88 0.64 -11.49
CA VAL A 64 7.07 -0.59 -11.40
C VAL A 64 6.29 -0.75 -10.10
N ARG A 65 6.62 -0.01 -9.05
CA ARG A 65 6.04 -0.20 -7.71
C ARG A 65 4.51 -0.11 -7.66
N GLN A 66 3.91 0.78 -8.45
CA GLN A 66 2.46 0.94 -8.48
C GLN A 66 1.76 -0.30 -9.03
N ILE A 67 2.32 -0.87 -10.09
CA ILE A 67 1.80 -2.10 -10.73
C ILE A 67 1.92 -3.27 -9.75
N VAL A 68 3.09 -3.40 -9.13
CA VAL A 68 3.39 -4.46 -8.16
C VAL A 68 2.44 -4.40 -6.96
N VAL A 69 2.24 -3.23 -6.39
CA VAL A 69 1.33 -3.05 -5.25
C VAL A 69 -0.11 -3.30 -5.65
N TYR A 70 -0.55 -2.81 -6.79
CA TYR A 70 -1.89 -3.07 -7.32
C TYR A 70 -2.16 -4.57 -7.50
N GLU A 71 -1.27 -5.30 -8.14
CA GLU A 71 -1.41 -6.75 -8.36
C GLU A 71 -1.43 -7.52 -7.04
N GLY A 72 -0.55 -7.16 -6.10
CA GLY A 72 -0.51 -7.75 -4.77
C GLY A 72 -1.79 -7.50 -3.96
N LEU A 73 -2.32 -6.28 -4.02
CA LEU A 73 -3.58 -5.92 -3.37
C LEU A 73 -4.76 -6.65 -4.02
N LEU A 74 -4.82 -6.70 -5.35
CA LEU A 74 -5.88 -7.41 -6.07
C LEU A 74 -5.90 -8.89 -5.67
N ALA A 75 -4.74 -9.55 -5.63
CA ALA A 75 -4.63 -10.94 -5.19
C ALA A 75 -5.10 -11.11 -3.73
N LYS A 76 -4.66 -10.24 -2.83
CA LYS A 76 -5.02 -10.29 -1.41
C LYS A 76 -6.53 -10.13 -1.20
N PHE A 77 -7.13 -9.13 -1.80
CA PHE A 77 -8.56 -8.86 -1.65
C PHE A 77 -9.42 -9.93 -2.34
N SER A 78 -8.99 -10.46 -3.47
CA SER A 78 -9.69 -11.54 -4.17
C SER A 78 -9.70 -12.85 -3.38
N GLN A 79 -8.67 -13.09 -2.57
CA GLN A 79 -8.52 -14.31 -1.77
C GLN A 79 -9.13 -14.21 -0.36
N ASN A 80 -9.56 -13.03 0.06
CA ASN A 80 -10.09 -12.77 1.39
C ASN A 80 -11.48 -12.10 1.29
N SER A 81 -12.55 -12.90 1.40
CA SER A 81 -13.92 -12.41 1.25
C SER A 81 -14.29 -11.30 2.23
N GLY A 82 -13.88 -11.39 3.49
CA GLY A 82 -14.12 -10.34 4.49
C GLY A 82 -13.48 -8.99 4.13
N LEU A 83 -12.24 -9.01 3.64
CA LEU A 83 -11.55 -7.81 3.16
C LEU A 83 -12.21 -7.26 1.89
N SER A 84 -12.59 -8.15 0.98
CA SER A 84 -13.30 -7.79 -0.25
C SER A 84 -14.62 -7.06 0.07
N GLU A 85 -15.41 -7.60 0.99
CA GLU A 85 -16.67 -6.99 1.42
C GLU A 85 -16.47 -5.62 2.09
N GLN A 86 -15.45 -5.48 2.94
CA GLN A 86 -15.11 -4.19 3.56
C GLN A 86 -14.75 -3.15 2.50
N LEU A 87 -13.91 -3.51 1.53
CA LEU A 87 -13.51 -2.59 0.47
C LEU A 87 -14.69 -2.21 -0.42
N LYS A 88 -15.52 -3.17 -0.82
CA LYS A 88 -16.76 -2.91 -1.56
C LYS A 88 -17.74 -2.03 -0.76
N GLY A 89 -17.80 -2.23 0.55
CA GLY A 89 -18.66 -1.45 1.46
C GLY A 89 -18.32 0.04 1.49
N THR A 90 -17.13 0.44 1.07
CA THR A 90 -16.77 1.87 0.91
C THR A 90 -17.50 2.54 -0.25
N GLY A 91 -18.16 1.80 -1.12
CA GLY A 91 -18.99 2.29 -2.22
C GLY A 91 -18.21 3.19 -3.18
N GLN A 92 -18.65 4.42 -3.35
CA GLN A 92 -18.03 5.42 -4.21
C GLN A 92 -17.14 6.40 -3.43
N ALA A 93 -16.87 6.14 -2.16
CA ALA A 93 -16.04 7.02 -1.34
C ALA A 93 -14.61 7.09 -1.90
N PHE A 94 -14.01 8.26 -1.80
CA PHE A 94 -12.61 8.46 -2.12
C PHE A 94 -11.75 7.91 -0.97
N LEU A 95 -10.81 7.04 -1.26
CA LEU A 95 -9.95 6.43 -0.26
C LEU A 95 -8.66 7.22 -0.08
N ALA A 96 -8.29 7.51 1.16
CA ALA A 96 -7.09 8.25 1.49
C ALA A 96 -6.30 7.56 2.60
N GLU A 97 -5.00 7.41 2.39
CA GLU A 97 -4.08 6.91 3.40
C GLU A 97 -3.50 8.08 4.21
N CYS A 98 -3.85 8.16 5.49
CA CYS A 98 -3.33 9.19 6.40
C CYS A 98 -2.01 8.74 7.03
N ALA A 99 -0.91 9.23 6.49
CA ALA A 99 0.43 8.98 6.98
C ALA A 99 1.27 10.25 6.89
N VAL A 100 1.64 10.84 8.01
CA VAL A 100 2.37 12.14 8.08
C VAL A 100 3.72 12.06 7.37
N LYS A 101 4.43 10.93 7.52
CA LYS A 101 5.78 10.74 6.98
C LYS A 101 5.81 10.08 5.61
N ASP A 102 4.65 9.68 5.08
CA ASP A 102 4.56 9.03 3.77
C ASP A 102 3.85 9.91 2.77
N ARG A 103 4.63 10.54 1.90
CA ARG A 103 4.13 11.42 0.84
C ARG A 103 4.01 10.73 -0.51
N ILE A 104 4.31 9.44 -0.57
CA ILE A 104 4.19 8.62 -1.77
C ILE A 104 2.91 7.81 -1.72
N TRP A 105 2.79 6.91 -0.75
CA TRP A 105 1.62 6.04 -0.61
C TRP A 105 0.49 6.71 0.15
N GLY A 106 0.79 7.64 1.04
CA GLY A 106 -0.16 8.42 1.82
C GLY A 106 -0.34 9.85 1.32
N ILE A 107 -1.20 10.57 2.04
CA ILE A 107 -1.50 11.99 1.77
C ILE A 107 -0.56 12.98 2.48
N GLY A 108 0.36 12.47 3.30
CA GLY A 108 1.30 13.31 4.07
C GLY A 108 0.65 14.07 5.23
N LEU A 109 -0.57 13.73 5.61
CA LEU A 109 -1.33 14.37 6.70
C LEU A 109 -1.79 13.34 7.71
N SER A 110 -1.94 13.77 8.96
CA SER A 110 -2.47 12.96 10.05
C SER A 110 -3.98 12.71 9.90
N MET A 111 -4.45 11.61 10.51
CA MET A 111 -5.88 11.35 10.73
C MET A 111 -6.61 12.47 11.47
N HIS A 112 -5.90 13.25 12.27
CA HIS A 112 -6.47 14.34 13.05
C HIS A 112 -6.38 15.71 12.35
N ASP A 113 -5.68 15.77 11.21
CA ASP A 113 -5.57 17.01 10.46
C ASP A 113 -6.88 17.33 9.74
N PRO A 114 -7.51 18.49 9.98
CA PRO A 114 -8.75 18.85 9.31
C PRO A 114 -8.59 18.97 7.78
N ASN A 115 -7.40 19.27 7.29
CA ASN A 115 -7.10 19.37 5.87
C ASN A 115 -7.13 18.02 5.14
N ARG A 116 -7.17 16.90 5.87
CA ARG A 116 -7.26 15.55 5.27
C ARG A 116 -8.51 15.38 4.39
N LEU A 117 -9.56 16.15 4.67
CA LEU A 117 -10.82 16.11 3.93
C LEU A 117 -10.81 17.00 2.67
N ASP A 118 -9.75 17.76 2.46
CA ASP A 118 -9.59 18.63 1.30
C ASP A 118 -8.42 18.13 0.43
N ARG A 119 -8.74 17.49 -0.69
CA ARG A 119 -7.74 16.93 -1.59
C ARG A 119 -6.72 17.95 -2.09
N ALA A 120 -7.13 19.23 -2.25
CA ALA A 120 -6.24 20.29 -2.68
C ALA A 120 -5.13 20.61 -1.64
N LYS A 121 -5.33 20.20 -0.40
CA LYS A 121 -4.37 20.41 0.69
C LYS A 121 -3.51 19.20 1.02
N TRP A 122 -3.70 18.09 0.31
CA TRP A 122 -2.87 16.91 0.50
C TRP A 122 -1.41 17.19 0.13
N GLN A 123 -0.50 16.68 0.94
CA GLN A 123 0.94 16.85 0.79
C GLN A 123 1.64 15.59 0.24
N GLY A 124 0.87 14.58 -0.11
CA GLY A 124 1.35 13.31 -0.64
C GLY A 124 0.51 12.84 -1.83
N GLN A 125 1.05 11.86 -2.54
CA GLN A 125 0.46 11.34 -3.79
C GLN A 125 -0.73 10.41 -3.57
N ASN A 126 -0.90 9.85 -2.37
CA ASN A 126 -1.97 8.89 -2.04
C ASN A 126 -2.03 7.67 -2.97
N LEU A 127 -0.88 7.13 -3.37
CA LEU A 127 -0.85 6.02 -4.32
C LEU A 127 -1.55 4.77 -3.79
N LEU A 128 -1.52 4.53 -2.46
CA LEU A 128 -2.23 3.41 -1.85
C LEU A 128 -3.76 3.57 -1.97
N GLY A 129 -4.26 4.76 -1.68
CA GLY A 129 -5.70 5.04 -1.82
C GLY A 129 -6.20 4.84 -3.25
N TYR A 130 -5.43 5.30 -4.24
CA TYR A 130 -5.76 5.09 -5.67
C TYR A 130 -5.70 3.61 -6.05
N ALA A 131 -4.67 2.86 -5.60
CA ALA A 131 -4.57 1.43 -5.87
C ALA A 131 -5.77 0.67 -5.28
N LEU A 132 -6.17 0.98 -4.06
CA LEU A 132 -7.35 0.37 -3.41
C LEU A 132 -8.65 0.70 -4.15
N MET A 133 -8.83 1.92 -4.63
CA MET A 133 -10.00 2.26 -5.45
C MET A 133 -10.03 1.48 -6.75
N MET A 134 -8.90 1.31 -7.42
CA MET A 134 -8.79 0.49 -8.63
C MET A 134 -9.07 -0.99 -8.34
N VAL A 135 -8.56 -1.53 -7.24
CA VAL A 135 -8.86 -2.91 -6.79
C VAL A 135 -10.36 -3.07 -6.54
N ARG A 136 -10.98 -2.12 -5.83
CA ARG A 136 -12.43 -2.14 -5.56
C ARG A 136 -13.26 -2.28 -6.83
N GLU A 137 -12.89 -1.59 -7.91
CA GLU A 137 -13.60 -1.67 -9.21
C GLU A 137 -13.45 -3.03 -9.88
N ARG A 138 -12.49 -3.86 -9.47
CA ARG A 138 -12.20 -5.17 -10.06
C ARG A 138 -12.77 -6.33 -9.23
N LEU A 139 -13.23 -6.07 -8.03
CA LEU A 139 -13.82 -7.06 -7.14
C LEU A 139 -15.32 -7.22 -7.43
#